data_574978d00b8ecfb5ecb158ebbb8025c4
#
_entry.id   574978d00b8ecfb5ecb158ebbb8025c4
#
_cell.length_a   1.000
_cell.length_b   1.000
_cell.length_c   1.000
_cell.angle_alpha   90.00
_cell.angle_beta   90.00
_cell.angle_gamma   90.00
#
_symmetry.space_group_name_H-M   'P 1'
#
loop_
_entity.id
_entity.type
_entity.pdbx_description
1 polymer ?
#
loop_
_entity_poly.entity_id
_entity_poly.type
_entity_poly.pdbx_seq_one_letter_code
_entity_poly.pdbx_strand_id
1 'polypeptide(L)'
;ISAWSAQSSTYCGSFHQNAEKLSPLLSAEVVPFTDNSPIPEVYAAALAGLGCIGDNRLLITPRYGSYVFIGTLVTDAALPAPRTGIQRCPGCGACRRQCPVGALSENGIDRDRCLSAVSQRKGGLTAEEEAALIKNGLIWGCDRCQEVCPLNREAVCEPFVGFDTYEPWLDAVPAKDILKEKPYGWRGAAVLERNRKLFLK
;
A
#
# COMPACT_ATOMS: atom_id res chain seq x y z
N ILE A 1 -9.78 -9.50 -1.36
CA ILE A 1 -8.56 -8.77 -1.78
C ILE A 1 -8.84 -7.30 -1.56
N SER A 2 -7.90 -6.56 -0.96
CA SER A 2 -8.08 -5.12 -0.84
C SER A 2 -8.12 -4.46 -2.22
N ALA A 3 -8.89 -3.40 -2.37
CA ALA A 3 -9.04 -2.68 -3.63
C ALA A 3 -7.69 -2.24 -4.22
N TRP A 4 -6.73 -1.94 -3.36
CA TRP A 4 -5.38 -1.49 -3.70
C TRP A 4 -4.46 -2.62 -4.16
N SER A 5 -4.58 -3.81 -3.59
CA SER A 5 -3.73 -4.93 -3.95
C SER A 5 -4.02 -5.51 -5.34
N ALA A 6 -5.11 -5.10 -5.98
CA ALA A 6 -5.45 -5.56 -7.32
C ALA A 6 -4.72 -4.84 -8.46
N GLN A 7 -3.94 -3.78 -8.20
CA GLN A 7 -3.60 -2.78 -9.23
C GLN A 7 -2.12 -2.42 -9.41
N SER A 8 -1.14 -3.04 -8.73
CA SER A 8 0.21 -2.44 -8.61
C SER A 8 1.27 -2.82 -9.65
N SER A 9 1.12 -3.87 -10.47
CA SER A 9 2.20 -4.29 -11.39
C SER A 9 2.49 -3.28 -12.51
N THR A 10 1.46 -2.63 -13.02
CA THR A 10 1.57 -1.62 -14.08
C THR A 10 2.19 -0.31 -13.58
N TYR A 11 1.99 0.01 -12.28
CA TYR A 11 2.53 1.22 -11.65
C TYR A 11 4.07 1.22 -11.62
N CYS A 12 4.70 0.15 -11.15
CA CYS A 12 6.15 0.05 -11.08
C CYS A 12 6.79 0.25 -12.46
N GLY A 13 6.28 -0.45 -13.48
CA GLY A 13 6.77 -0.33 -14.84
C GLY A 13 6.66 1.10 -15.39
N SER A 14 5.50 1.73 -15.27
CA SER A 14 5.27 3.10 -15.72
C SER A 14 6.12 4.12 -14.97
N PHE A 15 6.32 3.95 -13.66
CA PHE A 15 7.15 4.82 -12.86
C PHE A 15 8.62 4.76 -13.31
N HIS A 16 9.17 3.56 -13.49
CA HIS A 16 10.55 3.36 -13.96
C HIS A 16 10.78 3.96 -15.35
N GLN A 17 9.87 3.70 -16.30
CA GLN A 17 9.95 4.28 -17.65
C GLN A 17 9.90 5.81 -17.64
N ASN A 18 9.10 6.41 -16.76
CA ASN A 18 9.07 7.86 -16.64
C ASN A 18 10.32 8.42 -15.96
N ALA A 19 10.89 7.70 -15.00
CA ALA A 19 12.14 8.08 -14.36
C ALA A 19 13.31 8.13 -15.34
N GLU A 20 13.41 7.18 -16.27
CA GLU A 20 14.44 7.16 -17.31
C GLU A 20 14.42 8.43 -18.19
N LYS A 21 13.24 9.03 -18.38
CA LYS A 21 13.10 10.28 -19.14
C LYS A 21 13.61 11.52 -18.39
N LEU A 22 13.74 11.43 -17.07
CA LEU A 22 14.17 12.56 -16.24
C LEU A 22 15.69 12.72 -16.22
N SER A 23 16.45 11.63 -16.33
CA SER A 23 17.92 11.68 -16.30
C SER A 23 18.51 12.67 -17.33
N PRO A 24 18.13 12.63 -18.63
CA PRO A 24 18.64 13.61 -19.59
C PRO A 24 18.13 15.03 -19.33
N LEU A 25 16.93 15.21 -18.76
CA LEU A 25 16.39 16.53 -18.44
C LEU A 25 17.11 17.18 -17.27
N LEU A 26 17.53 16.39 -16.30
CA LEU A 26 18.28 16.86 -15.13
C LEU A 26 19.78 16.94 -15.37
N SER A 27 20.29 16.36 -16.48
CA SER A 27 21.72 16.15 -16.73
C SER A 27 22.39 15.45 -15.53
N ALA A 28 21.73 14.47 -14.93
CA ALA A 28 22.11 13.81 -13.70
C ALA A 28 21.70 12.35 -13.71
N GLU A 29 22.29 11.54 -12.85
CA GLU A 29 21.86 10.18 -12.62
C GLU A 29 20.52 10.17 -11.87
N VAL A 30 19.59 9.29 -12.27
CA VAL A 30 18.29 9.11 -11.61
C VAL A 30 18.04 7.63 -11.42
N VAL A 31 17.90 7.22 -10.15
CA VAL A 31 17.61 5.84 -9.76
C VAL A 31 16.21 5.76 -9.16
N PRO A 32 15.27 5.10 -9.84
CA PRO A 32 13.90 4.94 -9.35
C PRO A 32 13.77 3.79 -8.34
N PHE A 33 12.96 4.02 -7.33
CA PHE A 33 12.54 3.01 -6.35
C PHE A 33 11.03 3.00 -6.21
N THR A 34 10.46 1.79 -6.19
CA THR A 34 9.07 1.53 -5.84
C THR A 34 9.04 0.35 -4.88
N ASP A 35 8.30 0.45 -3.79
CA ASP A 35 8.31 -0.54 -2.71
C ASP A 35 9.75 -0.76 -2.16
N ASN A 36 10.31 -1.80 -1.95
CA ASN A 36 11.64 -2.16 -1.42
C ASN A 36 12.76 -1.08 -1.51
N SER A 37 12.40 0.17 -1.29
CA SER A 37 13.32 1.31 -1.25
C SER A 37 14.18 1.28 0.03
N PRO A 38 15.46 1.66 -0.03
CA PRO A 38 16.26 1.91 1.17
C PRO A 38 15.83 3.18 1.92
N ILE A 39 14.91 3.95 1.33
CA ILE A 39 14.38 5.20 1.87
C ILE A 39 13.03 4.94 2.53
N PRO A 40 12.75 5.51 3.72
CA PRO A 40 11.43 5.44 4.32
C PRO A 40 10.44 6.33 3.54
N GLU A 41 9.81 5.77 2.52
CA GLU A 41 9.07 6.47 1.46
C GLU A 41 7.96 7.39 2.00
N VAL A 42 7.17 6.92 2.96
CA VAL A 42 6.12 7.75 3.58
C VAL A 42 6.70 8.99 4.25
N TYR A 43 7.84 8.82 4.92
CA TYR A 43 8.54 9.93 5.59
C TYR A 43 9.12 10.92 4.57
N ALA A 44 9.78 10.40 3.55
CA ALA A 44 10.36 11.21 2.47
C ALA A 44 9.28 12.01 1.72
N ALA A 45 8.15 11.38 1.40
CA ALA A 45 7.03 12.03 0.74
C ALA A 45 6.39 13.13 1.61
N ALA A 46 6.24 12.88 2.91
CA ALA A 46 5.74 13.89 3.85
C ALA A 46 6.72 15.06 4.00
N LEU A 47 8.03 14.78 4.07
CA LEU A 47 9.07 15.81 4.12
C LEU A 47 9.12 16.64 2.83
N ALA A 48 8.83 16.02 1.68
CA ALA A 48 8.69 16.69 0.39
C ALA A 48 7.41 17.54 0.28
N GLY A 49 6.54 17.52 1.30
CA GLY A 49 5.28 18.31 1.33
C GLY A 49 4.15 17.71 0.52
N LEU A 50 4.21 16.42 0.15
CA LEU A 50 3.16 15.75 -0.62
C LEU A 50 1.89 15.47 0.20
N GLY A 51 1.99 15.50 1.52
CA GLY A 51 0.86 15.24 2.41
C GLY A 51 1.30 15.12 3.87
N CYS A 52 0.39 14.65 4.71
CA CYS A 52 0.66 14.38 6.12
C CYS A 52 0.79 12.89 6.40
N ILE A 53 1.46 12.54 7.51
CA ILE A 53 1.52 11.15 7.98
C ILE A 53 0.31 10.88 8.88
N GLY A 54 -0.51 9.91 8.48
CA GLY A 54 -1.65 9.45 9.26
C GLY A 54 -1.27 8.65 10.50
N ASP A 55 -2.18 8.57 11.48
CA ASP A 55 -2.07 7.63 12.60
C ASP A 55 -2.04 6.16 12.12
N ASN A 56 -2.62 5.89 10.94
CA ASN A 56 -2.53 4.59 10.25
C ASN A 56 -1.18 4.34 9.55
N ARG A 57 -0.22 5.26 9.70
CA ARG A 57 1.15 5.20 9.16
C ARG A 57 1.24 5.31 7.63
N LEU A 58 0.18 5.74 6.98
CA LEU A 58 0.16 6.02 5.55
C LEU A 58 0.37 7.50 5.27
N LEU A 59 0.87 7.82 4.08
CA LEU A 59 0.82 9.17 3.54
C LEU A 59 -0.64 9.50 3.21
N ILE A 60 -1.09 10.68 3.60
CA ILE A 60 -2.42 11.21 3.26
C ILE A 60 -2.22 12.51 2.50
N THR A 61 -2.48 12.47 1.20
CA THR A 61 -2.37 13.63 0.32
C THR A 61 -3.67 14.44 0.32
N PRO A 62 -3.63 15.76 0.04
CA PRO A 62 -4.85 16.57 0.02
C PRO A 62 -5.86 16.15 -1.05
N ARG A 63 -5.40 15.68 -2.22
CA ARG A 63 -6.27 15.36 -3.36
C ARG A 63 -6.72 13.90 -3.38
N TYR A 64 -5.80 12.97 -3.08
CA TYR A 64 -6.05 11.54 -3.26
C TYR A 64 -6.17 10.78 -1.93
N GLY A 65 -6.16 11.50 -0.80
CA GLY A 65 -6.16 10.87 0.51
C GLY A 65 -4.95 9.94 0.69
N SER A 66 -5.16 8.80 1.33
CA SER A 66 -4.13 7.76 1.47
C SER A 66 -4.12 6.75 0.29
N TYR A 67 -4.90 6.98 -0.72
CA TYR A 67 -5.03 6.13 -1.89
C TYR A 67 -3.98 6.49 -2.95
N VAL A 68 -2.71 6.36 -2.58
CA VAL A 68 -1.57 6.70 -3.43
C VAL A 68 -0.49 5.63 -3.33
N PHE A 69 0.19 5.40 -4.43
CA PHE A 69 1.48 4.72 -4.44
C PHE A 69 2.59 5.76 -4.38
N ILE A 70 3.68 5.44 -3.69
CA ILE A 70 4.82 6.32 -3.55
C ILE A 70 5.95 5.75 -4.40
N GLY A 71 6.42 6.55 -5.35
CA GLY A 71 7.66 6.29 -6.05
C GLY A 71 8.72 7.29 -5.59
N THR A 72 9.95 6.85 -5.42
CA THR A 72 11.08 7.67 -4.98
C THR A 72 12.15 7.70 -6.06
N LEU A 73 12.68 8.87 -6.34
CA LEU A 73 13.81 9.05 -7.22
C LEU A 73 15.00 9.51 -6.40
N VAL A 74 16.11 8.80 -6.52
CA VAL A 74 17.40 9.23 -5.98
C VAL A 74 18.21 9.80 -7.13
N THR A 75 18.79 10.98 -6.95
CA THR A 75 19.56 11.67 -7.98
C THR A 75 20.74 12.42 -7.36
N ASP A 76 21.80 12.59 -8.12
CA ASP A 76 22.94 13.46 -7.82
C ASP A 76 22.73 14.91 -8.30
N ALA A 77 21.56 15.19 -8.90
CA ALA A 77 21.21 16.57 -9.26
C ALA A 77 21.09 17.46 -8.03
N ALA A 78 21.63 18.67 -8.12
CA ALA A 78 21.49 19.70 -7.09
C ALA A 78 20.06 20.26 -7.09
N LEU A 79 19.15 19.62 -6.36
CA LEU A 79 17.76 20.06 -6.20
C LEU A 79 17.58 20.89 -4.92
N PRO A 80 16.73 21.92 -4.94
CA PRO A 80 16.43 22.68 -3.73
C PRO A 80 15.72 21.79 -2.71
N ALA A 81 16.22 21.77 -1.48
CA ALA A 81 15.58 21.05 -0.41
C ALA A 81 14.22 21.69 -0.04
N PRO A 82 13.17 20.89 0.20
CA PRO A 82 11.91 21.41 0.71
C PRO A 82 12.12 22.03 2.10
N ARG A 83 11.44 23.17 2.36
CA ARG A 83 11.50 23.87 3.66
C ARG A 83 10.32 23.53 4.56
N THR A 84 9.50 22.55 4.21
CA THR A 84 8.32 22.14 4.96
C THR A 84 8.69 21.10 6.00
N GLY A 85 8.23 21.30 7.23
CA GLY A 85 8.29 20.25 8.27
C GLY A 85 7.27 19.15 8.01
N ILE A 86 7.48 17.99 8.63
CA ILE A 86 6.55 16.88 8.52
C ILE A 86 5.23 17.22 9.20
N GLN A 87 4.15 17.15 8.44
CA GLN A 87 2.81 17.31 8.93
C GLN A 87 2.25 15.96 9.43
N ARG A 88 1.44 16.02 10.48
CA ARG A 88 0.69 14.88 11.00
C ARG A 88 -0.79 15.10 10.76
N CYS A 89 -1.55 14.00 10.61
CA CYS A 89 -3.00 14.09 10.54
C CYS A 89 -3.59 14.65 11.85
N PRO A 90 -4.86 15.12 11.87
CA PRO A 90 -5.50 15.69 13.06
C PRO A 90 -5.64 14.74 14.26
N GLY A 91 -5.27 13.47 14.14
CA GLY A 91 -5.27 12.52 15.25
C GLY A 91 -6.67 12.13 15.75
N CYS A 92 -7.68 12.09 14.86
CA CYS A 92 -9.07 11.77 15.25
C CYS A 92 -9.27 10.34 15.80
N GLY A 93 -8.29 9.44 15.62
CA GLY A 93 -8.28 8.09 16.13
C GLY A 93 -9.26 7.12 15.43
N ALA A 94 -9.99 7.52 14.38
CA ALA A 94 -10.94 6.65 13.70
C ALA A 94 -10.30 5.34 13.20
N CYS A 95 -9.13 5.42 12.58
CA CYS A 95 -8.38 4.27 12.08
C CYS A 95 -7.98 3.30 13.21
N ARG A 96 -7.61 3.84 14.39
CA ARG A 96 -7.26 3.02 15.57
C ARG A 96 -8.49 2.29 16.12
N ARG A 97 -9.61 3.00 16.29
CA ARG A 97 -10.86 2.42 16.81
C ARG A 97 -11.46 1.37 15.90
N GLN A 98 -11.31 1.52 14.59
CA GLN A 98 -11.89 0.60 13.59
C GLN A 98 -10.93 -0.50 13.14
N CYS A 99 -9.70 -0.53 13.66
CA CYS A 99 -8.79 -1.61 13.35
C CYS A 99 -9.33 -2.93 13.96
N PRO A 100 -9.66 -3.95 13.13
CA PRO A 100 -10.37 -5.14 13.61
C PRO A 100 -9.60 -5.95 14.64
N VAL A 101 -8.29 -5.77 14.67
CA VAL A 101 -7.37 -6.51 15.56
C VAL A 101 -6.57 -5.60 16.48
N GLY A 102 -6.88 -4.30 16.51
CA GLY A 102 -6.19 -3.34 17.35
C GLY A 102 -4.69 -3.23 17.06
N ALA A 103 -4.30 -3.38 15.80
CA ALA A 103 -2.90 -3.28 15.39
C ALA A 103 -2.35 -1.85 15.40
N LEU A 104 -3.21 -0.83 15.48
CA LEU A 104 -2.82 0.57 15.49
C LEU A 104 -2.90 1.16 16.89
N SER A 105 -1.83 1.79 17.33
CA SER A 105 -1.72 2.50 18.60
C SER A 105 -1.14 3.90 18.40
N GLU A 106 -1.05 4.68 19.48
CA GLU A 106 -0.35 5.98 19.45
C GLU A 106 1.13 5.84 19.10
N ASN A 107 1.73 4.74 19.55
CA ASN A 107 3.15 4.46 19.34
C ASN A 107 3.48 3.89 17.95
N GLY A 108 2.48 3.45 17.19
CA GLY A 108 2.74 2.89 15.88
C GLY A 108 1.75 1.81 15.45
N ILE A 109 2.23 1.00 14.52
CA ILE A 109 1.54 -0.18 14.01
C ILE A 109 2.28 -1.44 14.47
N ASP A 110 1.53 -2.35 15.07
CA ASP A 110 1.97 -3.73 15.29
C ASP A 110 1.74 -4.52 14.00
N ARG A 111 2.82 -4.75 13.26
CA ARG A 111 2.76 -5.44 11.96
C ARG A 111 2.40 -6.92 12.10
N ASP A 112 2.74 -7.55 13.23
CA ASP A 112 2.46 -8.96 13.46
C ASP A 112 0.96 -9.20 13.67
N ARG A 113 0.24 -8.18 14.15
CA ARG A 113 -1.21 -8.19 14.29
C ARG A 113 -1.95 -7.65 13.06
N CYS A 114 -1.33 -6.79 12.27
CA CYS A 114 -1.99 -6.15 11.13
C CYS A 114 -2.50 -7.17 10.11
N LEU A 115 -3.81 -7.22 9.84
CA LEU A 115 -4.39 -8.20 8.91
C LEU A 115 -3.85 -8.07 7.49
N SER A 116 -3.44 -6.89 7.07
CA SER A 116 -2.75 -6.73 5.78
C SER A 116 -1.42 -7.50 5.79
N ALA A 117 -0.63 -7.38 6.83
CA ALA A 117 0.65 -8.09 6.94
C ALA A 117 0.44 -9.60 7.18
N VAL A 118 -0.50 -9.97 8.05
CA VAL A 118 -0.86 -11.38 8.34
C VAL A 118 -1.29 -12.11 7.08
N SER A 119 -2.20 -11.50 6.28
CA SER A 119 -2.68 -12.12 5.04
C SER A 119 -1.58 -12.35 4.00
N GLN A 120 -0.49 -11.60 4.08
CA GLN A 120 0.65 -11.66 3.16
C GLN A 120 1.83 -12.49 3.68
N ARG A 121 1.81 -12.90 4.93
CA ARG A 121 2.91 -13.66 5.56
C ARG A 121 3.01 -15.07 4.98
N LYS A 122 4.22 -15.54 4.70
CA LYS A 122 4.51 -16.93 4.31
C LYS A 122 4.39 -17.86 5.53
N GLY A 123 4.13 -19.15 5.28
CA GLY A 123 3.99 -20.16 6.32
C GLY A 123 2.56 -20.30 6.85
N GLY A 124 2.39 -20.96 7.98
CA GLY A 124 1.10 -21.13 8.64
C GLY A 124 0.60 -19.88 9.33
N LEU A 125 -0.68 -19.87 9.65
CA LEU A 125 -1.34 -18.88 10.50
C LEU A 125 -1.74 -19.56 11.82
N THR A 126 -1.86 -18.78 12.89
CA THR A 126 -2.48 -19.28 14.12
C THR A 126 -4.00 -19.34 13.95
N ALA A 127 -4.67 -20.09 14.82
CA ALA A 127 -6.13 -20.20 14.79
C ALA A 127 -6.81 -18.83 14.96
N GLU A 128 -6.24 -17.95 15.76
CA GLU A 128 -6.73 -16.58 15.99
C GLU A 128 -6.59 -15.72 14.73
N GLU A 129 -5.47 -15.85 14.01
CA GLU A 129 -5.23 -15.14 12.76
C GLU A 129 -6.17 -15.62 11.65
N GLU A 130 -6.38 -16.95 11.53
CA GLU A 130 -7.36 -17.51 10.60
C GLU A 130 -8.77 -17.00 10.89
N ALA A 131 -9.19 -17.07 12.16
CA ALA A 131 -10.49 -16.57 12.58
C ALA A 131 -10.66 -15.07 12.30
N ALA A 132 -9.62 -14.27 12.49
CA ALA A 132 -9.64 -12.83 12.19
C ALA A 132 -9.77 -12.56 10.68
N LEU A 133 -9.06 -13.30 9.83
CA LEU A 133 -9.20 -13.18 8.38
C LEU A 133 -10.61 -13.58 7.91
N ILE A 134 -11.14 -14.69 8.40
CA ILE A 134 -12.51 -15.18 8.09
C ILE A 134 -13.54 -14.13 8.49
N LYS A 135 -13.49 -13.66 9.75
CA LYS A 135 -14.44 -12.68 10.29
C LYS A 135 -14.47 -11.39 9.47
N ASN A 136 -13.36 -10.99 8.89
CA ASN A 136 -13.23 -9.74 8.12
C ASN A 136 -13.32 -9.95 6.60
N GLY A 137 -13.52 -11.19 6.11
CA GLY A 137 -13.66 -11.49 4.69
C GLY A 137 -12.38 -11.22 3.87
N LEU A 138 -11.20 -11.45 4.47
CA LEU A 138 -9.92 -11.03 3.88
C LEU A 138 -9.12 -12.22 3.36
N ILE A 139 -8.95 -12.29 2.05
CA ILE A 139 -7.98 -13.20 1.40
C ILE A 139 -6.61 -12.52 1.30
N TRP A 140 -6.58 -11.20 1.01
CA TRP A 140 -5.36 -10.44 0.82
C TRP A 140 -5.57 -8.96 1.12
N GLY A 141 -4.66 -8.36 1.88
CA GLY A 141 -4.73 -6.94 2.24
C GLY A 141 -5.82 -6.62 3.27
N CYS A 142 -5.84 -5.38 3.71
CA CYS A 142 -6.88 -4.84 4.59
C CYS A 142 -6.84 -3.31 4.50
N ASP A 143 -7.96 -2.68 4.13
CA ASP A 143 -8.07 -1.24 3.95
C ASP A 143 -8.91 -0.54 5.03
N ARG A 144 -9.33 -1.24 6.09
CA ARG A 144 -10.22 -0.70 7.14
C ARG A 144 -9.78 0.63 7.71
N CYS A 145 -8.48 0.81 7.93
CA CYS A 145 -7.95 2.07 8.46
C CYS A 145 -7.98 3.22 7.44
N GLN A 146 -8.03 2.91 6.14
CA GLN A 146 -8.17 3.88 5.06
C GLN A 146 -9.63 4.25 4.83
N GLU A 147 -10.52 3.24 4.76
CA GLU A 147 -11.95 3.40 4.52
C GLU A 147 -12.63 4.32 5.54
N VAL A 148 -12.21 4.24 6.80
CA VAL A 148 -12.81 5.03 7.90
C VAL A 148 -12.17 6.40 8.09
N CYS A 149 -11.11 6.71 7.35
CA CYS A 149 -10.38 7.96 7.52
C CYS A 149 -11.20 9.15 6.98
N PRO A 150 -11.49 10.18 7.80
CA PRO A 150 -12.22 11.34 7.32
C PRO A 150 -11.53 12.07 6.18
N LEU A 151 -10.19 12.05 6.15
CA LEU A 151 -9.39 12.69 5.09
C LEU A 151 -9.47 11.95 3.74
N ASN A 152 -10.05 10.75 3.72
CA ASN A 152 -10.27 9.99 2.48
C ASN A 152 -11.68 10.18 1.89
N ARG A 153 -12.59 10.88 2.59
CA ARG A 153 -14.00 11.01 2.15
C ARG A 153 -14.15 11.71 0.81
N GLU A 154 -13.31 12.70 0.58
CA GLU A 154 -13.31 13.51 -0.63
C GLU A 154 -12.12 13.18 -1.56
N ALA A 155 -11.47 12.06 -1.30
CA ALA A 155 -10.35 11.63 -2.14
C ALA A 155 -10.83 11.40 -3.57
N VAL A 156 -10.12 12.00 -4.51
CA VAL A 156 -10.42 11.85 -5.94
C VAL A 156 -9.94 10.48 -6.39
N CYS A 157 -10.84 9.68 -6.95
CA CYS A 157 -10.50 8.44 -7.63
C CYS A 157 -10.35 8.75 -9.12
N GLU A 158 -9.14 8.94 -9.59
CA GLU A 158 -8.85 9.05 -11.01
C GLU A 158 -8.43 7.67 -11.54
N PRO A 159 -9.01 7.20 -12.65
CA PRO A 159 -8.54 5.98 -13.27
C PRO A 159 -7.09 6.19 -13.72
N PHE A 160 -6.20 5.35 -13.23
CA PHE A 160 -4.83 5.31 -13.72
C PHE A 160 -4.77 4.33 -14.88
N VAL A 161 -4.12 4.71 -15.98
CA VAL A 161 -3.99 3.84 -17.15
C VAL A 161 -3.37 2.49 -16.75
N GLY A 162 -4.08 1.40 -17.06
CA GLY A 162 -3.68 0.04 -16.69
C GLY A 162 -4.29 -0.50 -15.38
N PHE A 163 -5.20 0.25 -14.75
CA PHE A 163 -5.93 -0.18 -13.55
C PHE A 163 -7.42 -0.46 -13.84
N ASP A 164 -7.70 -1.03 -14.98
CA ASP A 164 -9.07 -1.15 -15.51
C ASP A 164 -9.86 -2.32 -14.90
N THR A 165 -9.21 -3.18 -14.11
CA THR A 165 -9.85 -4.36 -13.55
C THR A 165 -9.76 -4.41 -12.03
N TYR A 166 -10.91 -4.33 -11.38
CA TYR A 166 -11.06 -4.59 -9.95
C TYR A 166 -11.60 -6.02 -9.77
N GLU A 167 -10.84 -6.85 -9.09
CA GLU A 167 -11.23 -8.22 -8.74
C GLU A 167 -11.53 -8.29 -7.23
N PRO A 168 -12.79 -8.07 -6.79
CA PRO A 168 -13.14 -8.07 -5.36
C PRO A 168 -13.04 -9.46 -4.74
N TRP A 169 -13.17 -10.51 -5.55
CA TRP A 169 -13.09 -11.91 -5.16
C TRP A 169 -12.00 -12.67 -5.91
N LEU A 170 -11.45 -13.68 -5.25
CA LEU A 170 -10.51 -14.61 -5.82
C LEU A 170 -11.16 -16.00 -5.83
N ASP A 171 -11.95 -16.30 -6.86
CA ASP A 171 -12.60 -17.61 -7.02
C ASP A 171 -11.59 -18.74 -7.20
N ALA A 172 -10.51 -18.46 -7.90
CA ALA A 172 -9.37 -19.36 -8.04
C ALA A 172 -8.06 -18.57 -8.03
N VAL A 173 -6.99 -19.19 -7.55
CA VAL A 173 -5.64 -18.58 -7.68
C VAL A 173 -5.25 -18.62 -9.15
N PRO A 174 -4.90 -17.48 -9.76
CA PRO A 174 -4.50 -17.43 -11.16
C PRO A 174 -3.31 -18.33 -11.47
N ALA A 175 -3.21 -18.76 -12.73
CA ALA A 175 -2.03 -19.47 -13.22
C ALA A 175 -0.76 -18.65 -12.95
N LYS A 176 0.38 -19.35 -12.78
CA LYS A 176 1.65 -18.75 -12.34
C LYS A 176 2.09 -17.55 -13.17
N ASP A 177 1.84 -17.58 -14.47
CA ASP A 177 2.26 -16.49 -15.37
C ASP A 177 1.39 -15.26 -15.18
N ILE A 178 0.07 -15.44 -15.10
CA ILE A 178 -0.89 -14.36 -14.78
C ILE A 178 -0.63 -13.81 -13.37
N LEU A 179 -0.36 -14.70 -12.42
CA LEU A 179 -0.11 -14.30 -11.02
C LEU A 179 1.10 -13.38 -10.87
N LYS A 180 2.13 -13.54 -11.69
CA LYS A 180 3.32 -12.66 -11.67
C LYS A 180 3.00 -11.20 -12.03
N GLU A 181 1.97 -10.99 -12.84
CA GLU A 181 1.52 -9.67 -13.26
C GLU A 181 0.59 -9.00 -12.23
N LYS A 182 0.10 -9.77 -11.26
CA LYS A 182 -0.82 -9.27 -10.22
C LYS A 182 -0.06 -8.79 -8.99
N PRO A 183 -0.45 -7.67 -8.39
CA PRO A 183 0.21 -7.09 -7.21
C PRO A 183 0.17 -8.01 -5.99
N TYR A 184 -0.82 -8.89 -5.90
CA TYR A 184 -0.90 -9.89 -4.84
C TYR A 184 -0.09 -11.15 -5.14
N GLY A 185 0.54 -11.24 -6.31
CA GLY A 185 1.30 -12.42 -6.75
C GLY A 185 2.73 -12.51 -6.19
N TRP A 186 3.30 -11.43 -5.69
CA TRP A 186 4.69 -11.35 -5.25
C TRP A 186 5.07 -12.33 -4.11
N ARG A 187 4.10 -12.75 -3.31
CA ARG A 187 4.31 -13.79 -2.28
C ARG A 187 4.14 -15.20 -2.80
N GLY A 188 3.63 -15.35 -4.03
CA GLY A 188 3.37 -16.63 -4.68
C GLY A 188 2.00 -17.24 -4.36
N ALA A 189 1.62 -18.24 -5.15
CA ALA A 189 0.30 -18.88 -5.10
C ALA A 189 -0.03 -19.50 -3.73
N ALA A 190 0.96 -20.06 -3.03
CA ALA A 190 0.75 -20.79 -1.78
C ALA A 190 0.08 -19.95 -0.68
N VAL A 191 0.43 -18.64 -0.59
CA VAL A 191 -0.17 -17.72 0.39
C VAL A 191 -1.64 -17.47 0.06
N LEU A 192 -1.95 -17.23 -1.20
CA LEU A 192 -3.32 -17.01 -1.67
C LEU A 192 -4.18 -18.26 -1.49
N GLU A 193 -3.67 -19.44 -1.88
CA GLU A 193 -4.36 -20.71 -1.69
C GLU A 193 -4.65 -21.00 -0.22
N ARG A 194 -3.67 -20.77 0.67
CA ARG A 194 -3.88 -20.90 2.11
C ARG A 194 -5.05 -20.05 2.58
N ASN A 195 -5.03 -18.76 2.24
CA ASN A 195 -6.06 -17.82 2.71
C ASN A 195 -7.42 -18.13 2.07
N ARG A 196 -7.46 -18.46 0.76
CA ARG A 196 -8.70 -18.81 0.07
C ARG A 196 -9.37 -20.04 0.69
N LYS A 197 -8.59 -21.05 1.05
CA LYS A 197 -9.11 -22.28 1.69
C LYS A 197 -9.84 -22.03 3.00
N LEU A 198 -9.59 -20.91 3.69
CA LEU A 198 -10.33 -20.55 4.91
C LEU A 198 -11.81 -20.30 4.64
N PHE A 199 -12.17 -19.96 3.41
CA PHE A 199 -13.54 -19.61 2.99
C PHE A 199 -14.26 -20.74 2.24
N LEU A 200 -13.60 -21.88 2.03
CA LEU A 200 -14.18 -23.03 1.33
C LEU A 200 -14.68 -24.14 2.28
N LYS A 201 -14.69 -23.87 3.58
CA LYS A 201 -15.15 -24.82 4.60
C LYS A 201 -16.64 -24.69 4.84
#